data_48ab4a43a683a87c2bdf9efa6ea3a21e
#
_entry.id   48ab4a43a683a87c2bdf9efa6ea3a21e
#
_cell.length_a   1.000
_cell.length_b   1.000
_cell.length_c   1.000
_cell.angle_alpha   90.00
_cell.angle_beta   90.00
_cell.angle_gamma   90.00
#
_symmetry.space_group_name_H-M   'P 1'
#
loop_
_entity.id
_entity.type
_entity.pdbx_description
1 polymer ?
#
loop_
_entity_poly.entity_id
_entity_poly.type
_entity_poly.pdbx_seq_one_letter_code
_entity_poly.pdbx_strand_id
1 'polypeptide(L)'
;MTHITRARLALVLIAVAAGVLAASAAARTDTAAAPKPIVIGAVVDLTKNMAPFDAPALLAAQLEIKAINKKGGVAGRPLKMVFLNDELDATKTKQFAVQMLQKKVDIGWVTCDVNYAAPAAQQFLNAGKLTIAPCLGTDELSPLRFGSKGKLGFSYGNAAQDEGAAAAEFAYKTKGWKSAVVVTDNLLRYFQDVCKAFTVRFTELGGKIVSQESFTQGDNTINNVVSRVNNEKSDAIAFCTSFGGDQPAFVSGLRSLKNNTPIINGWASDGNYWWPTNPKVTNFYYLTYASVWGDDPSAQVRAFEAQMKTAGQPAQTGGFLGGAAAIDGIAYAINKAHGSTNGAKLASIMVKFHNLPTLSGNVSFSASLHTVFHRAYRVIEIEDNVAKFVKLVTASSPANIGR
;
A
#
# COMPACT_ATOMS: atom_id res chain seq x y z
N MET A 1 86.93 43.22 16.76
CA MET A 1 85.44 43.37 16.79
C MET A 1 84.97 43.23 15.34
N THR A 2 84.38 42.11 14.97
CA THR A 2 83.62 41.88 13.70
C THR A 2 83.85 40.46 13.14
N HIS A 3 83.40 39.41 13.79
CA HIS A 3 83.30 38.08 13.17
C HIS A 3 82.24 37.13 13.75
N ILE A 4 81.24 37.68 14.46
CA ILE A 4 80.26 36.82 15.16
C ILE A 4 78.81 36.94 14.51
N THR A 5 78.61 37.73 13.48
CA THR A 5 77.26 38.03 12.99
C THR A 5 76.84 37.30 11.70
N ARG A 6 77.68 36.46 11.07
CA ARG A 6 77.35 35.75 9.81
C ARG A 6 77.02 34.25 9.98
N ALA A 7 77.22 33.66 11.16
CA ALA A 7 76.94 32.23 11.36
C ALA A 7 75.52 31.92 11.87
N ARG A 8 74.71 32.94 12.27
CA ARG A 8 73.34 32.73 12.79
C ARG A 8 72.25 32.88 11.76
N LEU A 9 72.54 33.38 10.57
CA LEU A 9 71.52 33.54 9.49
C LEU A 9 71.42 32.31 8.57
N ALA A 10 72.44 31.44 8.54
CA ALA A 10 72.41 30.24 7.69
C ALA A 10 71.67 29.07 8.28
N LEU A 11 71.46 29.03 9.64
CA LEU A 11 70.75 27.90 10.30
C LEU A 11 69.23 28.09 10.37
N VAL A 12 68.73 29.31 10.16
CA VAL A 12 67.26 29.57 10.19
C VAL A 12 66.61 29.29 8.83
N LEU A 13 67.39 29.36 7.73
CA LEU A 13 66.85 29.09 6.38
C LEU A 13 66.73 27.59 6.03
N ILE A 14 67.45 26.71 6.70
CA ILE A 14 67.39 25.24 6.52
C ILE A 14 66.21 24.62 7.28
N ALA A 15 65.80 25.19 8.42
CA ALA A 15 64.65 24.70 9.21
C ALA A 15 63.27 25.04 8.57
N VAL A 16 63.19 26.08 7.72
CA VAL A 16 61.95 26.46 7.07
C VAL A 16 61.71 25.66 5.76
N ALA A 17 62.78 25.19 5.09
CA ALA A 17 62.65 24.34 3.89
C ALA A 17 62.28 22.88 4.20
N ALA A 18 62.58 22.36 5.41
CA ALA A 18 62.17 21.03 5.81
C ALA A 18 60.71 20.95 6.35
N GLY A 19 60.17 22.07 6.80
CA GLY A 19 58.78 22.15 7.27
C GLY A 19 57.73 22.24 6.17
N VAL A 20 58.10 22.70 4.95
CA VAL A 20 57.19 22.85 3.81
C VAL A 20 57.05 21.55 3.00
N LEU A 21 58.04 20.65 3.05
CA LEU A 21 57.99 19.34 2.39
C LEU A 21 57.26 18.25 3.19
N ALA A 22 57.01 18.45 4.50
CA ALA A 22 56.26 17.51 5.34
C ALA A 22 54.76 17.82 5.38
N ALA A 23 54.30 19.02 4.91
CA ALA A 23 52.91 19.42 4.92
C ALA A 23 52.13 19.06 3.62
N SER A 24 52.79 18.55 2.59
CA SER A 24 52.18 18.18 1.32
C SER A 24 51.88 16.66 1.18
N ALA A 25 52.15 15.85 2.22
CA ALA A 25 51.91 14.42 2.19
C ALA A 25 50.70 13.96 3.03
N ALA A 26 49.93 14.89 3.64
CA ALA A 26 48.79 14.56 4.47
C ALA A 26 47.56 15.33 3.95
N ALA A 27 46.85 14.78 3.01
CA ALA A 27 45.41 14.82 2.79
C ALA A 27 45.05 14.50 1.33
N ARG A 28 45.45 13.34 0.84
CA ARG A 28 44.53 12.63 -0.08
C ARG A 28 43.63 11.79 0.80
N THR A 29 42.68 12.42 1.48
CA THR A 29 41.46 11.72 1.81
C THR A 29 40.82 11.41 0.44
N ASP A 30 40.99 10.19 -0.03
CA ASP A 30 40.11 9.61 -1.00
C ASP A 30 38.69 9.81 -0.45
N THR A 31 38.03 10.88 -0.85
CA THR A 31 36.59 11.01 -0.69
C THR A 31 36.02 9.88 -1.53
N ALA A 32 35.84 8.71 -0.91
CA ALA A 32 35.15 7.60 -1.54
C ALA A 32 33.85 8.17 -2.13
N ALA A 33 33.68 8.05 -3.44
CA ALA A 33 32.50 8.57 -4.12
C ALA A 33 31.26 8.06 -3.37
N ALA A 34 30.34 8.96 -3.04
CA ALA A 34 29.12 8.61 -2.31
C ALA A 34 28.45 7.40 -2.98
N PRO A 35 28.05 6.38 -2.21
CA PRO A 35 27.52 5.15 -2.78
C PRO A 35 26.29 5.44 -3.64
N LYS A 36 26.25 4.86 -4.85
CA LYS A 36 25.18 5.07 -5.82
C LYS A 36 23.82 4.66 -5.20
N PRO A 37 22.81 5.52 -5.21
CA PRO A 37 21.51 5.21 -4.63
C PRO A 37 20.82 4.03 -5.34
N ILE A 38 19.98 3.33 -4.61
CA ILE A 38 19.00 2.39 -5.14
C ILE A 38 17.74 3.19 -5.47
N VAL A 39 17.30 3.18 -6.72
CA VAL A 39 16.23 4.06 -7.20
C VAL A 39 14.93 3.27 -7.40
N ILE A 40 13.88 3.69 -6.73
CA ILE A 40 12.50 3.19 -6.90
C ILE A 40 11.77 4.18 -7.80
N GLY A 41 11.22 3.72 -8.91
CA GLY A 41 10.45 4.53 -9.85
C GLY A 41 8.96 4.27 -9.69
N ALA A 42 8.20 5.28 -9.26
CA ALA A 42 6.78 5.18 -9.00
C ALA A 42 5.95 5.85 -10.11
N VAL A 43 4.92 5.13 -10.57
CA VAL A 43 3.87 5.65 -11.46
C VAL A 43 2.56 5.44 -10.71
N VAL A 44 1.93 6.52 -10.29
CA VAL A 44 0.81 6.54 -9.32
C VAL A 44 -0.18 7.65 -9.63
N ASP A 45 -1.40 7.52 -9.16
CA ASP A 45 -2.39 8.59 -9.22
C ASP A 45 -2.35 9.47 -7.96
N LEU A 46 -2.20 10.78 -8.17
CA LEU A 46 -2.19 11.75 -7.08
C LEU A 46 -3.35 12.76 -7.16
N THR A 47 -4.25 12.63 -8.13
CA THR A 47 -5.26 13.66 -8.44
C THR A 47 -6.65 13.13 -8.79
N LYS A 48 -6.78 11.84 -9.06
CA LYS A 48 -8.04 11.20 -9.44
C LYS A 48 -8.53 10.20 -8.37
N ASN A 49 -9.26 9.18 -8.78
CA ASN A 49 -9.94 8.25 -7.88
C ASN A 49 -9.01 7.43 -6.97
N MET A 50 -7.76 7.19 -7.38
CA MET A 50 -6.80 6.47 -6.55
C MET A 50 -5.98 7.39 -5.64
N ALA A 51 -6.08 8.71 -5.77
CA ALA A 51 -5.32 9.66 -4.95
C ALA A 51 -5.50 9.48 -3.43
N PRO A 52 -6.70 9.18 -2.89
CA PRO A 52 -6.88 8.93 -1.45
C PRO A 52 -6.11 7.69 -0.94
N PHE A 53 -5.70 6.80 -1.83
CA PHE A 53 -4.97 5.56 -1.53
C PHE A 53 -3.49 5.68 -1.86
N ASP A 54 -3.17 6.17 -3.05
CA ASP A 54 -1.79 6.27 -3.55
C ASP A 54 -0.97 7.34 -2.85
N ALA A 55 -1.55 8.53 -2.62
CA ALA A 55 -0.81 9.64 -2.03
C ALA A 55 -0.33 9.35 -0.60
N PRO A 56 -1.16 8.84 0.34
CA PRO A 56 -0.69 8.50 1.67
C PRO A 56 0.31 7.33 1.66
N ALA A 57 0.15 6.34 0.78
CA ALA A 57 1.10 5.24 0.64
C ALA A 57 2.46 5.72 0.11
N LEU A 58 2.47 6.65 -0.85
CA LEU A 58 3.68 7.26 -1.39
C LEU A 58 4.43 8.06 -0.30
N LEU A 59 3.72 8.89 0.47
CA LEU A 59 4.32 9.65 1.58
C LEU A 59 4.89 8.72 2.64
N ALA A 60 4.16 7.68 3.03
CA ALA A 60 4.64 6.70 4.01
C ALA A 60 5.92 6.02 3.52
N ALA A 61 5.98 5.63 2.24
CA ALA A 61 7.20 5.09 1.64
C ALA A 61 8.38 6.09 1.69
N GLN A 62 8.14 7.36 1.41
CA GLN A 62 9.17 8.40 1.48
C GLN A 62 9.68 8.64 2.91
N LEU A 63 8.79 8.61 3.91
CA LEU A 63 9.17 8.73 5.32
C LEU A 63 10.00 7.53 5.78
N GLU A 64 9.62 6.31 5.38
CA GLU A 64 10.38 5.09 5.71
C GLU A 64 11.73 5.07 5.00
N ILE A 65 11.83 5.48 3.74
CA ILE A 65 13.09 5.70 3.03
C ILE A 65 13.99 6.66 3.80
N LYS A 66 13.45 7.78 4.28
CA LYS A 66 14.20 8.76 5.08
C LYS A 66 14.72 8.13 6.38
N ALA A 67 13.90 7.33 7.06
CA ALA A 67 14.29 6.64 8.29
C ALA A 67 15.40 5.61 8.06
N ILE A 68 15.30 4.80 7.01
CA ILE A 68 16.31 3.82 6.60
C ILE A 68 17.61 4.52 6.20
N ASN A 69 17.55 5.57 5.42
CA ASN A 69 18.74 6.32 4.99
C ASN A 69 19.47 6.95 6.16
N LYS A 70 18.76 7.45 7.18
CA LYS A 70 19.36 7.96 8.41
C LYS A 70 20.16 6.90 9.18
N LYS A 71 19.82 5.62 9.00
CA LYS A 71 20.51 4.45 9.59
C LYS A 71 21.63 3.91 8.68
N GLY A 72 21.99 4.59 7.59
CA GLY A 72 23.06 4.16 6.66
C GLY A 72 22.57 3.51 5.37
N GLY A 73 21.26 3.51 5.12
CA GLY A 73 20.66 2.96 3.89
C GLY A 73 20.55 1.44 3.88
N VAL A 74 20.50 0.87 2.70
CA VAL A 74 20.38 -0.58 2.46
C VAL A 74 21.66 -1.10 1.81
N ALA A 75 22.31 -2.05 2.44
CA ALA A 75 23.63 -2.55 2.03
C ALA A 75 24.65 -1.39 1.77
N GLY A 76 24.64 -0.36 2.63
CA GLY A 76 25.51 0.81 2.54
C GLY A 76 25.12 1.80 1.42
N ARG A 77 23.98 1.65 0.78
CA ARG A 77 23.50 2.51 -0.31
C ARG A 77 22.20 3.23 0.11
N PRO A 78 22.04 4.54 -0.16
CA PRO A 78 20.79 5.22 0.12
C PRO A 78 19.68 4.75 -0.84
N LEU A 79 18.45 4.67 -0.32
CA LEU A 79 17.24 4.53 -1.13
C LEU A 79 16.81 5.89 -1.68
N LYS A 80 16.31 5.93 -2.90
CA LYS A 80 15.70 7.11 -3.52
C LYS A 80 14.41 6.73 -4.23
N MET A 81 13.34 7.46 -3.97
CA MET A 81 12.09 7.33 -4.72
C MET A 81 11.92 8.51 -5.67
N VAL A 82 11.57 8.24 -6.91
CA VAL A 82 11.13 9.21 -7.91
C VAL A 82 9.74 8.81 -8.38
N PHE A 83 8.86 9.77 -8.64
CA PHE A 83 7.47 9.47 -8.98
C PHE A 83 6.94 10.38 -10.07
N LEU A 84 5.91 9.90 -10.78
CA LEU A 84 5.11 10.64 -11.76
C LEU A 84 3.64 10.38 -11.50
N ASN A 85 2.82 11.43 -11.59
CA ASN A 85 1.36 11.37 -11.49
C ASN A 85 0.77 11.06 -12.86
N ASP A 86 0.19 9.88 -13.01
CA ASP A 86 -0.38 9.41 -14.28
C ASP A 86 -1.85 9.77 -14.47
N GLU A 87 -2.51 10.30 -13.41
CA GLU A 87 -3.91 10.74 -13.44
C GLU A 87 -4.88 9.64 -13.91
N LEU A 88 -4.53 8.37 -13.72
CA LEU A 88 -5.23 7.18 -14.21
C LEU A 88 -5.39 7.12 -15.74
N ASP A 89 -4.61 7.89 -16.50
CA ASP A 89 -4.57 7.82 -17.96
C ASP A 89 -3.67 6.66 -18.39
N ALA A 90 -4.24 5.62 -19.01
CA ALA A 90 -3.52 4.41 -19.39
C ALA A 90 -2.32 4.67 -20.32
N THR A 91 -2.40 5.71 -21.16
CA THR A 91 -1.30 6.10 -22.06
C THR A 91 -0.16 6.73 -21.27
N LYS A 92 -0.47 7.70 -20.38
CA LYS A 92 0.50 8.31 -19.47
C LYS A 92 1.13 7.25 -18.56
N THR A 93 0.33 6.36 -17.98
CA THR A 93 0.79 5.26 -17.10
C THR A 93 1.88 4.42 -17.79
N LYS A 94 1.62 3.99 -19.03
CA LYS A 94 2.60 3.26 -19.85
C LYS A 94 3.85 4.11 -20.16
N GLN A 95 3.65 5.36 -20.64
CA GLN A 95 4.75 6.25 -21.04
C GLN A 95 5.67 6.59 -19.85
N PHE A 96 5.09 6.84 -18.67
CA PHE A 96 5.83 7.17 -17.47
C PHE A 96 6.65 5.99 -16.95
N ALA A 97 6.14 4.77 -17.06
CA ALA A 97 6.93 3.58 -16.75
C ALA A 97 8.14 3.44 -17.69
N VAL A 98 7.98 3.71 -18.99
CA VAL A 98 9.08 3.74 -19.95
C VAL A 98 10.10 4.83 -19.59
N GLN A 99 9.64 6.04 -19.21
CA GLN A 99 10.53 7.11 -18.75
C GLN A 99 11.32 6.71 -17.49
N MET A 100 10.68 6.02 -16.53
CA MET A 100 11.36 5.50 -15.35
C MET A 100 12.46 4.49 -15.74
N LEU A 101 12.18 3.60 -16.68
CA LEU A 101 13.18 2.64 -17.19
C LEU A 101 14.35 3.34 -17.89
N GLN A 102 14.10 4.40 -18.68
CA GLN A 102 15.14 5.23 -19.29
C GLN A 102 16.01 5.93 -18.24
N LYS A 103 15.42 6.34 -17.10
CA LYS A 103 16.13 6.88 -15.92
C LYS A 103 16.87 5.79 -15.11
N LYS A 104 16.85 4.53 -15.59
CA LYS A 104 17.54 3.39 -14.99
C LYS A 104 17.13 3.11 -13.53
N VAL A 105 15.82 3.20 -13.23
CA VAL A 105 15.31 2.79 -11.92
C VAL A 105 15.60 1.31 -11.66
N ASP A 106 15.84 0.96 -10.41
CA ASP A 106 16.16 -0.39 -9.98
C ASP A 106 14.89 -1.21 -9.75
N ILE A 107 13.83 -0.60 -9.21
CA ILE A 107 12.56 -1.21 -8.80
C ILE A 107 11.41 -0.37 -9.37
N GLY A 108 10.38 -1.04 -9.87
CA GLY A 108 9.13 -0.41 -10.27
C GLY A 108 8.13 -0.36 -9.11
N TRP A 109 7.36 0.73 -9.05
CA TRP A 109 6.27 0.93 -8.11
C TRP A 109 5.04 1.41 -8.86
N VAL A 110 3.86 0.83 -8.57
CA VAL A 110 2.62 1.09 -9.29
C VAL A 110 1.47 1.41 -8.35
N THR A 111 0.39 1.98 -8.91
CA THR A 111 -0.83 2.36 -8.18
C THR A 111 -1.52 1.19 -7.47
N CYS A 112 -2.42 1.50 -6.55
CA CYS A 112 -3.08 0.56 -5.62
C CYS A 112 -4.21 -0.29 -6.24
N ASP A 113 -4.47 -0.20 -7.53
CA ASP A 113 -5.41 -1.07 -8.23
C ASP A 113 -4.83 -1.63 -9.53
N VAL A 114 -5.04 -2.94 -9.79
CA VAL A 114 -4.40 -3.63 -10.91
C VAL A 114 -4.94 -3.19 -12.27
N ASN A 115 -6.20 -2.77 -12.37
CA ASN A 115 -6.76 -2.35 -13.65
C ASN A 115 -6.08 -1.06 -14.14
N TYR A 116 -5.74 -0.16 -13.22
CA TYR A 116 -5.00 1.06 -13.51
C TYR A 116 -3.48 0.83 -13.57
N ALA A 117 -2.95 -0.05 -12.70
CA ALA A 117 -1.53 -0.37 -12.63
C ALA A 117 -0.99 -1.12 -13.85
N ALA A 118 -1.82 -1.93 -14.52
CA ALA A 118 -1.38 -2.88 -15.53
C ALA A 118 -0.50 -2.28 -16.64
N PRO A 119 -0.77 -1.11 -17.22
CA PRO A 119 0.09 -0.54 -18.26
C PRO A 119 1.52 -0.27 -17.80
N ALA A 120 1.72 0.22 -16.57
CA ALA A 120 3.04 0.45 -15.98
C ALA A 120 3.70 -0.85 -15.53
N ALA A 121 2.94 -1.71 -14.83
CA ALA A 121 3.43 -3.00 -14.35
C ALA A 121 3.99 -3.84 -15.50
N GLN A 122 3.30 -3.91 -16.64
CA GLN A 122 3.76 -4.65 -17.81
C GLN A 122 5.13 -4.16 -18.30
N GLN A 123 5.40 -2.84 -18.28
CA GLN A 123 6.70 -2.29 -18.70
C GLN A 123 7.82 -2.70 -17.73
N PHE A 124 7.60 -2.51 -16.43
CA PHE A 124 8.58 -2.87 -15.41
C PHE A 124 8.87 -4.37 -15.38
N LEU A 125 7.84 -5.21 -15.43
CA LEU A 125 7.96 -6.67 -15.43
C LEU A 125 8.68 -7.18 -16.68
N ASN A 126 8.38 -6.62 -17.86
CA ASN A 126 9.07 -6.97 -19.11
C ASN A 126 10.55 -6.60 -19.07
N ALA A 127 10.90 -5.49 -18.41
CA ALA A 127 12.28 -5.06 -18.20
C ALA A 127 13.00 -5.84 -17.07
N GLY A 128 12.38 -6.88 -16.51
CA GLY A 128 12.96 -7.71 -15.44
C GLY A 128 13.07 -7.00 -14.08
N LYS A 129 12.27 -5.95 -13.85
CA LYS A 129 12.29 -5.21 -12.58
C LYS A 129 11.35 -5.86 -11.57
N LEU A 130 11.82 -5.97 -10.31
CA LEU A 130 10.89 -6.17 -9.21
C LEU A 130 9.85 -5.06 -9.26
N THR A 131 8.57 -5.40 -9.22
CA THR A 131 7.46 -4.45 -9.34
C THR A 131 6.56 -4.55 -8.12
N ILE A 132 6.39 -3.44 -7.42
CA ILE A 132 5.69 -3.38 -6.13
C ILE A 132 4.45 -2.49 -6.26
N ALA A 133 3.32 -2.99 -5.74
CA ALA A 133 2.16 -2.18 -5.42
C ALA A 133 2.03 -2.07 -3.89
N PRO A 134 1.87 -0.86 -3.31
CA PRO A 134 1.82 -0.70 -1.86
C PRO A 134 0.53 -1.22 -1.24
N CYS A 135 -0.57 -1.20 -1.98
CA CYS A 135 -1.90 -1.45 -1.42
C CYS A 135 -2.89 -2.12 -2.41
N LEU A 136 -2.42 -2.71 -3.49
CA LEU A 136 -3.27 -3.43 -4.43
C LEU A 136 -3.87 -4.68 -3.77
N GLY A 137 -5.20 -4.78 -3.76
CA GLY A 137 -5.93 -5.81 -3.01
C GLY A 137 -6.23 -7.10 -3.77
N THR A 138 -5.82 -7.24 -5.05
CA THR A 138 -5.99 -8.48 -5.81
C THR A 138 -4.69 -9.26 -5.93
N ASP A 139 -4.77 -10.55 -6.19
CA ASP A 139 -3.62 -11.40 -6.48
C ASP A 139 -3.12 -11.31 -7.93
N GLU A 140 -3.58 -10.30 -8.68
CA GLU A 140 -3.32 -10.18 -10.12
C GLU A 140 -1.98 -9.52 -10.46
N LEU A 141 -1.28 -8.86 -9.53
CA LEU A 141 0.11 -8.44 -9.76
C LEU A 141 1.04 -9.66 -9.60
N SER A 142 0.78 -10.70 -10.37
CA SER A 142 1.36 -12.03 -10.23
C SER A 142 1.35 -12.79 -11.57
N PRO A 143 1.81 -14.05 -11.60
CA PRO A 143 1.70 -14.90 -12.77
C PRO A 143 0.27 -15.08 -13.30
N LEU A 144 -0.74 -14.89 -12.48
CA LEU A 144 -2.13 -15.00 -12.86
C LEU A 144 -2.49 -14.06 -14.04
N ARG A 145 -2.01 -12.82 -14.00
CA ARG A 145 -2.29 -11.82 -15.05
C ARG A 145 -1.12 -11.64 -16.03
N PHE A 146 0.12 -11.71 -15.54
CA PHE A 146 1.31 -11.34 -16.31
C PHE A 146 2.17 -12.56 -16.73
N GLY A 147 1.66 -13.79 -16.59
CA GLY A 147 2.37 -15.01 -16.94
C GLY A 147 3.71 -15.09 -16.20
N SER A 148 4.74 -15.67 -16.85
CA SER A 148 6.04 -15.86 -16.22
C SER A 148 6.71 -14.56 -15.72
N LYS A 149 6.39 -13.41 -16.32
CA LYS A 149 6.90 -12.10 -15.90
C LYS A 149 6.29 -11.64 -14.57
N GLY A 150 5.06 -12.03 -14.28
CA GLY A 150 4.37 -11.74 -13.03
C GLY A 150 5.04 -12.32 -11.78
N LYS A 151 5.99 -13.25 -11.91
CA LYS A 151 6.83 -13.71 -10.79
C LYS A 151 7.62 -12.56 -10.13
N LEU A 152 7.78 -11.43 -10.80
CA LEU A 152 8.48 -10.24 -10.30
C LEU A 152 7.54 -9.23 -9.63
N GLY A 153 6.22 -9.47 -9.62
CA GLY A 153 5.22 -8.57 -9.05
C GLY A 153 4.80 -8.98 -7.65
N PHE A 154 4.68 -8.02 -6.72
CA PHE A 154 4.20 -8.25 -5.36
C PHE A 154 3.35 -7.08 -4.87
N SER A 155 2.31 -7.37 -4.11
CA SER A 155 1.48 -6.36 -3.48
C SER A 155 1.52 -6.43 -1.95
N TYR A 156 1.66 -5.27 -1.33
CA TYR A 156 1.58 -5.09 0.13
C TYR A 156 0.16 -4.74 0.62
N GLY A 157 -0.81 -4.66 -0.29
CA GLY A 157 -2.23 -4.74 0.03
C GLY A 157 -2.61 -6.12 0.57
N ASN A 158 -3.80 -6.27 1.15
CA ASN A 158 -4.30 -7.58 1.54
C ASN A 158 -4.98 -8.26 0.35
N ALA A 159 -4.81 -9.57 0.23
CA ALA A 159 -5.52 -10.32 -0.78
C ALA A 159 -7.03 -10.24 -0.57
N ALA A 160 -7.79 -9.96 -1.63
CA ALA A 160 -9.26 -9.91 -1.57
C ALA A 160 -9.88 -11.17 -1.01
N GLN A 161 -9.25 -12.33 -1.25
CA GLN A 161 -9.63 -13.63 -0.70
C GLN A 161 -9.56 -13.65 0.84
N ASP A 162 -8.54 -13.00 1.39
CA ASP A 162 -8.32 -12.90 2.84
C ASP A 162 -9.24 -11.85 3.46
N GLU A 163 -9.41 -10.72 2.78
CA GLU A 163 -10.23 -9.60 3.23
C GLU A 163 -11.71 -9.95 3.28
N GLY A 164 -12.27 -10.50 2.21
CA GLY A 164 -13.66 -10.95 2.17
C GLY A 164 -13.94 -12.06 3.18
N ALA A 165 -12.97 -12.97 3.39
CA ALA A 165 -13.08 -13.99 4.42
C ALA A 165 -13.09 -13.39 5.83
N ALA A 166 -12.23 -12.40 6.11
CA ALA A 166 -12.20 -11.69 7.40
C ALA A 166 -13.51 -10.94 7.65
N ALA A 167 -14.07 -10.27 6.63
CA ALA A 167 -15.37 -9.60 6.71
C ALA A 167 -16.50 -10.59 7.03
N ALA A 168 -16.53 -11.75 6.37
CA ALA A 168 -17.52 -12.80 6.62
C ALA A 168 -17.39 -13.39 8.03
N GLU A 169 -16.16 -13.61 8.51
CA GLU A 169 -15.93 -14.10 9.87
C GLU A 169 -16.33 -13.07 10.94
N PHE A 170 -16.07 -11.79 10.72
CA PHE A 170 -16.56 -10.73 11.58
C PHE A 170 -18.10 -10.69 11.60
N ALA A 171 -18.73 -10.70 10.43
CA ALA A 171 -20.18 -10.70 10.30
C ALA A 171 -20.82 -11.89 11.04
N TYR A 172 -20.35 -13.10 10.75
CA TYR A 172 -20.98 -14.32 11.28
C TYR A 172 -20.61 -14.60 12.73
N LYS A 173 -19.29 -14.56 13.07
CA LYS A 173 -18.80 -14.98 14.40
C LYS A 173 -18.87 -13.86 15.44
N THR A 174 -18.64 -12.59 15.03
CA THR A 174 -18.59 -11.48 15.98
C THR A 174 -19.93 -10.76 16.11
N LYS A 175 -20.57 -10.42 14.98
CA LYS A 175 -21.87 -9.74 14.98
C LYS A 175 -23.05 -10.69 15.12
N GLY A 176 -22.85 -12.00 14.87
CA GLY A 176 -23.91 -12.99 14.93
C GLY A 176 -24.88 -12.98 13.76
N TRP A 177 -24.56 -12.24 12.67
CA TRP A 177 -25.39 -12.17 11.47
C TRP A 177 -25.42 -13.53 10.77
N LYS A 178 -26.62 -14.00 10.41
CA LYS A 178 -26.83 -15.32 9.80
C LYS A 178 -27.33 -15.25 8.38
N SER A 179 -27.74 -14.07 7.93
CA SER A 179 -28.21 -13.82 6.57
C SER A 179 -27.60 -12.52 6.02
N ALA A 180 -27.30 -12.51 4.72
CA ALA A 180 -26.76 -11.34 4.06
C ALA A 180 -27.29 -11.18 2.64
N VAL A 181 -27.48 -9.93 2.21
CA VAL A 181 -27.54 -9.54 0.81
C VAL A 181 -26.12 -9.18 0.37
N VAL A 182 -25.72 -9.57 -0.83
CA VAL A 182 -24.42 -9.21 -1.41
C VAL A 182 -24.64 -8.27 -2.58
N VAL A 183 -23.99 -7.12 -2.57
CA VAL A 183 -24.08 -6.11 -3.65
C VAL A 183 -22.68 -5.86 -4.19
N THR A 184 -22.46 -6.20 -5.46
CA THR A 184 -21.15 -6.15 -6.11
C THR A 184 -21.11 -5.07 -7.17
N ASP A 185 -20.13 -4.17 -7.07
CA ASP A 185 -19.74 -3.27 -8.14
C ASP A 185 -18.85 -4.02 -9.14
N ASN A 186 -19.22 -4.01 -10.42
CA ASN A 186 -18.49 -4.70 -11.48
C ASN A 186 -17.35 -3.87 -12.08
N LEU A 187 -17.14 -2.63 -11.61
CA LEU A 187 -16.11 -1.73 -12.16
C LEU A 187 -14.70 -2.30 -12.00
N LEU A 188 -14.36 -2.78 -10.79
CA LEU A 188 -13.02 -3.28 -10.50
C LEU A 188 -13.04 -4.76 -10.09
N ARG A 189 -12.03 -5.46 -10.51
CA ARG A 189 -11.81 -6.85 -10.13
C ARG A 189 -11.74 -7.05 -8.63
N TYR A 190 -11.13 -6.09 -7.92
CA TYR A 190 -11.04 -6.10 -6.47
C TYR A 190 -12.43 -6.21 -5.80
N PHE A 191 -13.41 -5.43 -6.23
CA PHE A 191 -14.77 -5.47 -5.64
C PHE A 191 -15.43 -6.83 -5.84
N GLN A 192 -15.30 -7.39 -7.05
CA GLN A 192 -15.84 -8.72 -7.38
C GLN A 192 -15.22 -9.79 -6.50
N ASP A 193 -13.92 -9.74 -6.28
CA ASP A 193 -13.20 -10.74 -5.51
C ASP A 193 -13.49 -10.65 -4.01
N VAL A 194 -13.60 -9.46 -3.44
CA VAL A 194 -13.97 -9.28 -2.01
C VAL A 194 -15.38 -9.81 -1.76
N CYS A 195 -16.36 -9.44 -2.61
CA CYS A 195 -17.73 -9.94 -2.48
C CYS A 195 -17.83 -11.45 -2.69
N LYS A 196 -17.10 -12.00 -3.65
CA LYS A 196 -17.04 -13.45 -3.86
C LYS A 196 -16.43 -14.17 -2.67
N ALA A 197 -15.34 -13.63 -2.12
CA ALA A 197 -14.68 -14.19 -0.93
C ALA A 197 -15.59 -14.12 0.31
N PHE A 198 -16.29 -13.00 0.51
CA PHE A 198 -17.30 -12.88 1.55
C PHE A 198 -18.39 -13.96 1.39
N THR A 199 -18.95 -14.07 0.18
CA THR A 199 -20.02 -15.05 -0.12
C THR A 199 -19.59 -16.49 0.19
N VAL A 200 -18.42 -16.89 -0.31
CA VAL A 200 -17.86 -18.23 -0.07
C VAL A 200 -17.70 -18.47 1.43
N ARG A 201 -16.99 -17.58 2.11
CA ARG A 201 -16.69 -17.77 3.54
C ARG A 201 -17.91 -17.69 4.43
N PHE A 202 -18.83 -16.76 4.16
CA PHE A 202 -20.07 -16.63 4.93
C PHE A 202 -20.93 -17.89 4.83
N THR A 203 -21.02 -18.48 3.63
CA THR A 203 -21.74 -19.74 3.39
C THR A 203 -21.04 -20.94 4.07
N GLU A 204 -19.71 -21.03 4.00
CA GLU A 204 -18.93 -22.06 4.72
C GLU A 204 -19.18 -22.03 6.24
N LEU A 205 -19.42 -20.85 6.81
CA LEU A 205 -19.74 -20.68 8.23
C LEU A 205 -21.20 -21.03 8.58
N GLY A 206 -22.03 -21.34 7.58
CA GLY A 206 -23.46 -21.62 7.74
C GLY A 206 -24.36 -20.39 7.57
N GLY A 207 -23.83 -19.29 7.09
CA GLY A 207 -24.62 -18.11 6.73
C GLY A 207 -25.40 -18.30 5.44
N LYS A 208 -26.54 -17.61 5.32
CA LYS A 208 -27.41 -17.64 4.14
C LYS A 208 -27.25 -16.37 3.32
N ILE A 209 -26.90 -16.49 2.04
CA ILE A 209 -27.02 -15.38 1.08
C ILE A 209 -28.49 -15.31 0.62
N VAL A 210 -29.16 -14.21 0.94
CA VAL A 210 -30.59 -13.99 0.63
C VAL A 210 -30.75 -13.62 -0.83
N SER A 211 -29.95 -12.66 -1.31
CA SER A 211 -29.90 -12.24 -2.70
C SER A 211 -28.51 -11.73 -3.07
N GLN A 212 -28.25 -11.70 -4.37
CA GLN A 212 -27.04 -11.13 -4.95
C GLN A 212 -27.44 -10.11 -5.99
N GLU A 213 -26.99 -8.87 -5.78
CA GLU A 213 -27.22 -7.75 -6.66
C GLU A 213 -25.90 -7.26 -7.26
N SER A 214 -25.95 -6.64 -8.41
CA SER A 214 -24.79 -6.02 -9.02
C SER A 214 -25.14 -4.74 -9.76
N PHE A 215 -24.14 -3.89 -9.92
CA PHE A 215 -24.17 -2.67 -10.73
C PHE A 215 -22.76 -2.40 -11.26
N THR A 216 -22.63 -1.44 -12.16
CA THR A 216 -21.33 -0.89 -12.55
C THR A 216 -21.34 0.59 -12.23
N GLN A 217 -20.38 1.04 -11.46
CA GLN A 217 -20.28 2.43 -11.02
C GLN A 217 -20.41 3.41 -12.21
N GLY A 218 -21.33 4.37 -12.08
CA GLY A 218 -21.61 5.36 -13.11
C GLY A 218 -22.63 4.92 -14.19
N ASP A 219 -23.21 3.71 -14.10
CA ASP A 219 -24.24 3.23 -15.04
C ASP A 219 -25.66 3.73 -14.73
N ASN A 220 -25.82 4.53 -13.66
CA ASN A 220 -27.09 5.08 -13.19
C ASN A 220 -28.12 4.04 -12.69
N THR A 221 -27.70 2.81 -12.41
CA THR A 221 -28.60 1.75 -11.94
C THR A 221 -28.71 1.63 -10.42
N ILE A 222 -27.90 2.35 -9.66
CA ILE A 222 -27.78 2.21 -8.20
C ILE A 222 -29.11 2.38 -7.45
N ASN A 223 -30.00 3.29 -7.90
CA ASN A 223 -31.30 3.48 -7.27
C ASN A 223 -32.21 2.26 -7.41
N ASN A 224 -32.11 1.52 -8.53
CA ASN A 224 -32.82 0.28 -8.74
C ASN A 224 -32.28 -0.81 -7.78
N VAL A 225 -30.97 -0.84 -7.56
CA VAL A 225 -30.34 -1.76 -6.60
C VAL A 225 -30.80 -1.44 -5.17
N VAL A 226 -30.81 -0.15 -4.79
CA VAL A 226 -31.37 0.31 -3.50
C VAL A 226 -32.80 -0.21 -3.30
N SER A 227 -33.67 -0.07 -4.31
CA SER A 227 -35.06 -0.50 -4.22
C SER A 227 -35.19 -2.01 -4.04
N ARG A 228 -34.39 -2.82 -4.76
CA ARG A 228 -34.40 -4.28 -4.58
C ARG A 228 -33.90 -4.70 -3.21
N VAL A 229 -32.73 -4.17 -2.81
CA VAL A 229 -32.12 -4.48 -1.51
C VAL A 229 -33.03 -4.05 -0.34
N ASN A 230 -33.74 -2.93 -0.47
CA ASN A 230 -34.68 -2.47 0.56
C ASN A 230 -35.86 -3.44 0.79
N ASN A 231 -36.25 -4.21 -0.21
CA ASN A 231 -37.31 -5.21 -0.10
C ASN A 231 -36.85 -6.54 0.51
N GLU A 232 -35.54 -6.74 0.62
CA GLU A 232 -34.97 -7.95 1.20
C GLU A 232 -34.91 -7.86 2.73
N LYS A 233 -35.07 -9.00 3.38
CA LYS A 233 -34.86 -9.15 4.82
C LYS A 233 -33.60 -9.92 5.08
N SER A 234 -32.60 -9.25 5.58
CA SER A 234 -31.31 -9.85 5.95
C SER A 234 -30.71 -9.17 7.18
N ASP A 235 -29.81 -9.85 7.87
CA ASP A 235 -29.11 -9.31 9.04
C ASP A 235 -28.03 -8.30 8.65
N ALA A 236 -27.51 -8.39 7.41
CA ALA A 236 -26.47 -7.51 6.91
C ALA A 236 -26.50 -7.37 5.38
N ILE A 237 -25.82 -6.36 4.89
CA ILE A 237 -25.52 -6.13 3.47
C ILE A 237 -24.00 -6.12 3.30
N ALA A 238 -23.45 -7.06 2.54
CA ALA A 238 -22.07 -6.98 2.06
C ALA A 238 -22.04 -6.14 0.79
N PHE A 239 -21.41 -4.98 0.85
CA PHE A 239 -21.40 -3.98 -0.23
C PHE A 239 -19.98 -3.70 -0.71
N CYS A 240 -19.58 -4.31 -1.83
CA CYS A 240 -18.22 -4.22 -2.34
C CYS A 240 -18.14 -3.19 -3.47
N THR A 241 -17.72 -1.99 -3.12
CA THR A 241 -17.53 -0.83 -3.99
C THR A 241 -16.60 0.19 -3.32
N SER A 242 -16.31 1.30 -3.97
CA SER A 242 -15.49 2.39 -3.46
C SER A 242 -15.95 3.71 -4.08
N PHE A 243 -15.28 4.81 -3.73
CA PHE A 243 -15.38 6.17 -4.31
C PHE A 243 -16.60 6.39 -5.22
N GLY A 244 -16.61 7.44 -6.04
CA GLY A 244 -17.70 7.75 -6.97
C GLY A 244 -19.00 8.16 -6.28
N GLY A 245 -20.04 8.40 -7.09
CA GLY A 245 -21.34 8.83 -6.60
C GLY A 245 -22.24 7.70 -6.10
N ASP A 246 -21.99 6.46 -6.53
CA ASP A 246 -22.91 5.33 -6.29
C ASP A 246 -22.80 4.80 -4.86
N GLN A 247 -21.62 4.82 -4.25
CA GLN A 247 -21.48 4.41 -2.85
C GLN A 247 -22.29 5.31 -1.89
N PRO A 248 -22.12 6.64 -1.89
CA PRO A 248 -22.95 7.51 -1.05
C PRO A 248 -24.44 7.46 -1.46
N ALA A 249 -24.77 7.31 -2.75
CA ALA A 249 -26.15 7.19 -3.21
C ALA A 249 -26.83 5.93 -2.66
N PHE A 250 -26.14 4.79 -2.66
CA PHE A 250 -26.66 3.54 -2.09
C PHE A 250 -26.94 3.67 -0.59
N VAL A 251 -25.93 4.15 0.16
CA VAL A 251 -26.07 4.31 1.62
C VAL A 251 -27.18 5.31 1.96
N SER A 252 -27.16 6.49 1.32
CA SER A 252 -28.20 7.52 1.53
C SER A 252 -29.58 7.05 1.13
N GLY A 253 -29.70 6.31 0.01
CA GLY A 253 -30.96 5.76 -0.46
C GLY A 253 -31.59 4.82 0.57
N LEU A 254 -30.84 3.86 1.09
CA LEU A 254 -31.32 2.95 2.14
C LEU A 254 -31.71 3.71 3.42
N ARG A 255 -30.88 4.60 3.91
CA ARG A 255 -31.13 5.37 5.16
C ARG A 255 -32.36 6.30 4.99
N SER A 256 -32.56 6.89 3.81
CA SER A 256 -33.76 7.69 3.50
C SER A 256 -35.04 6.87 3.53
N LEU A 257 -34.96 5.59 3.16
CA LEU A 257 -36.05 4.62 3.27
C LEU A 257 -36.21 4.03 4.68
N LYS A 258 -35.46 4.56 5.66
CA LYS A 258 -35.41 4.07 7.06
C LYS A 258 -34.91 2.62 7.17
N ASN A 259 -34.22 2.12 6.17
CA ASN A 259 -33.55 0.83 6.21
C ASN A 259 -32.20 1.01 6.90
N ASN A 260 -32.10 0.54 8.14
CA ASN A 260 -30.91 0.58 8.97
C ASN A 260 -30.15 -0.76 9.00
N THR A 261 -30.39 -1.66 8.06
CA THR A 261 -29.62 -2.91 7.95
C THR A 261 -28.12 -2.59 7.94
N PRO A 262 -27.31 -3.26 8.76
CA PRO A 262 -25.87 -3.06 8.79
C PRO A 262 -25.25 -3.30 7.42
N ILE A 263 -24.34 -2.43 7.03
CA ILE A 263 -23.54 -2.57 5.80
C ILE A 263 -22.11 -2.91 6.19
N ILE A 264 -21.50 -3.89 5.52
CA ILE A 264 -20.08 -4.21 5.66
C ILE A 264 -19.39 -4.14 4.31
N ASN A 265 -18.23 -3.49 4.25
CA ASN A 265 -17.39 -3.37 3.07
C ASN A 265 -15.93 -3.67 3.40
N GLY A 266 -15.10 -3.80 2.38
CA GLY A 266 -13.66 -3.87 2.50
C GLY A 266 -12.99 -2.51 2.63
N TRP A 267 -11.68 -2.53 2.52
CA TRP A 267 -10.78 -1.38 2.61
C TRP A 267 -11.10 -0.25 1.61
N ALA A 268 -11.75 -0.57 0.52
CA ALA A 268 -12.12 0.42 -0.49
C ALA A 268 -13.08 1.50 0.01
N SER A 269 -13.77 1.29 1.13
CA SER A 269 -14.61 2.30 1.79
C SER A 269 -13.89 3.09 2.89
N ASP A 270 -12.58 2.91 3.03
CA ASP A 270 -11.77 3.59 4.02
C ASP A 270 -11.68 5.10 3.77
N GLY A 271 -11.69 5.90 4.83
CA GLY A 271 -11.70 7.36 4.75
C GLY A 271 -13.11 7.98 4.73
N ASN A 272 -13.17 9.31 4.77
CA ASN A 272 -14.44 10.07 4.84
C ASN A 272 -14.74 10.90 3.58
N TYR A 273 -13.96 10.78 2.53
CA TYR A 273 -14.08 11.57 1.30
C TYR A 273 -15.37 11.26 0.51
N TRP A 274 -16.04 10.15 0.80
CA TRP A 274 -17.29 9.74 0.15
C TRP A 274 -18.55 9.93 1.02
N TRP A 275 -18.40 10.32 2.31
CA TRP A 275 -19.52 10.37 3.24
C TRP A 275 -20.53 11.45 2.88
N PRO A 276 -21.81 11.10 2.70
CA PRO A 276 -22.89 12.08 2.56
C PRO A 276 -23.12 12.82 3.90
N THR A 277 -23.58 14.05 3.78
CA THR A 277 -23.93 14.86 4.97
C THR A 277 -25.33 14.60 5.47
N ASN A 278 -26.26 14.22 4.57
CA ASN A 278 -27.66 13.96 4.91
C ASN A 278 -28.27 12.95 3.91
N PRO A 279 -28.81 11.80 4.36
CA PRO A 279 -28.60 11.28 5.71
C PRO A 279 -27.14 10.95 5.99
N LYS A 280 -26.74 11.02 7.26
CA LYS A 280 -25.40 10.62 7.68
C LYS A 280 -25.19 9.12 7.49
N VAL A 281 -23.94 8.73 7.31
CA VAL A 281 -23.56 7.31 7.34
C VAL A 281 -23.70 6.78 8.76
N THR A 282 -24.49 5.75 8.93
CA THR A 282 -24.69 5.06 10.20
C THR A 282 -24.76 3.55 9.98
N ASN A 283 -24.46 2.77 11.02
CA ASN A 283 -24.46 1.30 11.00
C ASN A 283 -23.69 0.75 9.78
N PHE A 284 -22.51 1.31 9.54
CA PHE A 284 -21.62 0.96 8.42
C PHE A 284 -20.29 0.46 8.97
N TYR A 285 -19.83 -0.67 8.49
CA TYR A 285 -18.58 -1.32 8.88
C TYR A 285 -17.67 -1.46 7.68
N TYR A 286 -16.37 -1.27 7.88
CA TYR A 286 -15.39 -1.61 6.85
C TYR A 286 -14.10 -2.15 7.47
N LEU A 287 -13.36 -2.90 6.66
CA LEU A 287 -12.05 -3.44 7.03
C LEU A 287 -10.96 -2.55 6.45
N THR A 288 -9.91 -2.30 7.22
CA THR A 288 -8.77 -1.50 6.77
C THR A 288 -7.45 -2.00 7.36
N TYR A 289 -6.34 -1.48 6.88
CA TYR A 289 -4.99 -1.85 7.30
C TYR A 289 -4.53 -1.06 8.54
N ALA A 290 -5.07 0.14 8.73
CA ALA A 290 -4.89 0.98 9.92
C ALA A 290 -6.14 1.80 10.17
N SER A 291 -6.42 2.16 11.43
CA SER A 291 -7.39 3.22 11.72
C SER A 291 -6.71 4.57 11.60
N VAL A 292 -7.24 5.44 10.72
CA VAL A 292 -6.77 6.82 10.55
C VAL A 292 -7.51 7.83 11.46
N TRP A 293 -8.28 7.30 12.41
CA TRP A 293 -9.15 8.10 13.28
C TRP A 293 -8.50 8.45 14.64
N GLY A 294 -7.20 8.15 14.78
CA GLY A 294 -6.43 8.41 16.01
C GLY A 294 -6.56 7.32 17.09
N ASP A 295 -7.30 6.28 16.81
CA ASP A 295 -7.63 5.19 17.73
C ASP A 295 -7.08 3.82 17.30
N ASP A 296 -6.14 3.77 16.34
CA ASP A 296 -5.49 2.50 15.97
C ASP A 296 -4.92 1.82 17.23
N PRO A 297 -5.12 0.51 17.41
CA PRO A 297 -4.63 -0.19 18.59
C PRO A 297 -3.10 -0.21 18.70
N SER A 298 -2.38 -0.07 17.57
CA SER A 298 -0.92 -0.01 17.55
C SER A 298 -0.40 1.39 17.84
N ALA A 299 0.38 1.55 18.92
CA ALA A 299 1.05 2.82 19.23
C ALA A 299 2.05 3.24 18.15
N GLN A 300 2.69 2.27 17.47
CA GLN A 300 3.63 2.52 16.36
C GLN A 300 2.90 3.12 15.15
N VAL A 301 1.71 2.60 14.83
CA VAL A 301 0.87 3.13 13.75
C VAL A 301 0.44 4.56 14.06
N ARG A 302 -0.08 4.83 15.26
CA ARG A 302 -0.46 6.20 15.68
C ARG A 302 0.73 7.17 15.63
N ALA A 303 1.92 6.73 16.07
CA ALA A 303 3.14 7.55 15.99
C ALA A 303 3.54 7.86 14.54
N PHE A 304 3.36 6.90 13.63
CA PHE A 304 3.64 7.11 12.21
C PHE A 304 2.63 8.05 11.54
N GLU A 305 1.35 7.94 11.87
CA GLU A 305 0.32 8.90 11.45
C GLU A 305 0.64 10.33 11.89
N ALA A 306 1.10 10.50 13.13
CA ALA A 306 1.54 11.80 13.63
C ALA A 306 2.72 12.37 12.81
N GLN A 307 3.64 11.51 12.34
CA GLN A 307 4.72 11.92 11.44
C GLN A 307 4.18 12.36 10.08
N MET A 308 3.21 11.64 9.49
CA MET A 308 2.57 12.00 8.23
C MET A 308 1.86 13.35 8.35
N LYS A 309 1.12 13.58 9.44
CA LYS A 309 0.47 14.86 9.73
C LYS A 309 1.50 15.99 9.84
N THR A 310 2.62 15.76 10.52
CA THR A 310 3.71 16.73 10.64
C THR A 310 4.37 17.01 9.29
N ALA A 311 4.41 16.05 8.38
CA ALA A 311 4.88 16.21 7.01
C ALA A 311 3.88 16.98 6.11
N GLY A 312 2.74 17.44 6.65
CA GLY A 312 1.75 18.25 5.96
C GLY A 312 0.67 17.45 5.20
N GLN A 313 0.67 16.12 5.30
CA GLN A 313 -0.31 15.27 4.62
C GLN A 313 -0.78 14.16 5.57
N PRO A 314 -1.85 14.40 6.35
CA PRO A 314 -2.44 13.35 7.19
C PRO A 314 -2.91 12.18 6.31
N ALA A 315 -2.82 10.98 6.85
CA ALA A 315 -3.33 9.79 6.17
C ALA A 315 -4.84 9.90 5.96
N GLN A 316 -5.29 9.72 4.73
CA GLN A 316 -6.73 9.71 4.40
C GLN A 316 -7.31 8.30 4.50
N THR A 317 -6.49 7.27 4.27
CA THR A 317 -6.86 5.86 4.32
C THR A 317 -5.76 5.05 4.99
N GLY A 318 -6.10 3.92 5.59
CA GLY A 318 -5.16 3.02 6.24
C GLY A 318 -4.16 2.33 5.29
N GLY A 319 -4.37 2.47 3.98
CA GLY A 319 -3.45 1.98 2.95
C GLY A 319 -2.03 2.53 3.03
N PHE A 320 -1.82 3.65 3.76
CA PHE A 320 -0.49 4.22 3.98
C PHE A 320 0.50 3.21 4.59
N LEU A 321 0.03 2.31 5.45
CA LEU A 321 0.86 1.27 6.05
C LEU A 321 1.51 0.36 5.01
N GLY A 322 0.80 0.06 3.93
CA GLY A 322 1.35 -0.72 2.82
C GLY A 322 2.56 -0.05 2.17
N GLY A 323 2.57 1.29 2.11
CA GLY A 323 3.70 2.06 1.58
C GLY A 323 4.99 1.89 2.41
N ALA A 324 4.91 2.05 3.73
CA ALA A 324 6.05 1.85 4.62
C ALA A 324 6.49 0.38 4.62
N ALA A 325 5.53 -0.57 4.75
CA ALA A 325 5.81 -2.00 4.76
C ALA A 325 6.48 -2.49 3.47
N ALA A 326 6.12 -1.92 2.32
CA ALA A 326 6.75 -2.25 1.05
C ALA A 326 8.23 -1.83 1.02
N ILE A 327 8.57 -0.68 1.59
CA ILE A 327 9.95 -0.23 1.71
C ILE A 327 10.74 -1.13 2.66
N ASP A 328 10.15 -1.54 3.80
CA ASP A 328 10.77 -2.52 4.72
C ASP A 328 11.08 -3.83 4.00
N GLY A 329 10.12 -4.37 3.26
CA GLY A 329 10.30 -5.61 2.52
C GLY A 329 11.33 -5.51 1.38
N ILE A 330 11.35 -4.40 0.64
CA ILE A 330 12.38 -4.10 -0.37
C ILE A 330 13.77 -4.05 0.29
N ALA A 331 13.90 -3.32 1.40
CA ALA A 331 15.15 -3.19 2.13
C ALA A 331 15.64 -4.54 2.65
N TYR A 332 14.74 -5.33 3.24
CA TYR A 332 15.04 -6.69 3.68
C TYR A 332 15.53 -7.58 2.54
N ALA A 333 14.81 -7.59 1.40
CA ALA A 333 15.16 -8.41 0.25
C ALA A 333 16.53 -8.03 -0.34
N ILE A 334 16.83 -6.73 -0.47
CA ILE A 334 18.12 -6.25 -0.96
C ILE A 334 19.26 -6.60 -0.02
N ASN A 335 19.09 -6.47 1.32
CA ASN A 335 20.08 -6.89 2.30
C ASN A 335 20.35 -8.39 2.20
N LYS A 336 19.31 -9.25 2.11
CA LYS A 336 19.44 -10.69 1.87
C LYS A 336 20.09 -11.04 0.53
N ALA A 337 19.94 -10.17 -0.45
CA ALA A 337 20.56 -10.30 -1.77
C ALA A 337 21.99 -9.73 -1.83
N HIS A 338 22.57 -9.31 -0.68
CA HIS A 338 23.89 -8.68 -0.59
C HIS A 338 24.03 -7.44 -1.48
N GLY A 339 23.01 -6.54 -1.44
CA GLY A 339 22.98 -5.29 -2.19
C GLY A 339 22.58 -5.40 -3.66
N SER A 340 22.24 -6.61 -4.14
CA SER A 340 21.74 -6.80 -5.50
C SER A 340 20.33 -6.22 -5.67
N THR A 341 20.09 -5.53 -6.80
CA THR A 341 18.78 -5.04 -7.23
C THR A 341 18.22 -5.85 -8.41
N ASN A 342 18.77 -7.03 -8.69
CA ASN A 342 18.24 -7.92 -9.73
C ASN A 342 16.84 -8.39 -9.37
N GLY A 343 15.85 -8.09 -10.22
CA GLY A 343 14.44 -8.36 -9.96
C GLY A 343 14.14 -9.83 -9.66
N ALA A 344 14.72 -10.76 -10.43
CA ALA A 344 14.51 -12.19 -10.22
C ALA A 344 15.09 -12.69 -8.89
N LYS A 345 16.27 -12.19 -8.50
CA LYS A 345 16.88 -12.50 -7.21
C LYS A 345 16.04 -11.96 -6.05
N LEU A 346 15.56 -10.71 -6.15
CA LEU A 346 14.71 -10.12 -5.12
C LEU A 346 13.37 -10.86 -5.01
N ALA A 347 12.73 -11.16 -6.12
CA ALA A 347 11.48 -11.91 -6.15
C ALA A 347 11.61 -13.30 -5.52
N SER A 348 12.72 -14.01 -5.77
CA SER A 348 13.00 -15.32 -5.17
C SER A 348 13.16 -15.29 -3.64
N ILE A 349 13.50 -14.12 -3.09
CA ILE A 349 13.57 -13.87 -1.65
C ILE A 349 12.18 -13.50 -1.13
N MET A 350 11.48 -12.56 -1.80
CA MET A 350 10.19 -12.04 -1.34
C MET A 350 9.11 -13.12 -1.32
N VAL A 351 9.07 -14.01 -2.29
CA VAL A 351 8.09 -15.12 -2.35
C VAL A 351 8.18 -16.04 -1.12
N LYS A 352 9.28 -16.00 -0.38
CA LYS A 352 9.54 -16.77 0.85
C LYS A 352 9.27 -15.99 2.12
N PHE A 353 8.73 -14.78 2.05
CA PHE A 353 8.37 -14.04 3.25
C PHE A 353 7.28 -14.80 4.00
N HIS A 354 7.56 -15.07 5.24
CA HIS A 354 6.65 -15.72 6.17
C HIS A 354 6.70 -14.96 7.50
N ASN A 355 5.59 -14.29 7.82
CA ASN A 355 5.47 -13.47 9.02
C ASN A 355 6.59 -12.43 9.16
N LEU A 356 7.06 -11.83 8.04
CA LEU A 356 8.03 -10.75 8.10
C LEU A 356 7.41 -9.56 8.85
N PRO A 357 7.97 -9.14 9.99
CA PRO A 357 7.44 -8.02 10.76
C PRO A 357 7.67 -6.70 10.01
N THR A 358 6.61 -5.92 9.87
CA THR A 358 6.62 -4.57 9.28
C THR A 358 5.72 -3.65 10.09
N LEU A 359 5.71 -2.36 9.78
CA LEU A 359 4.78 -1.41 10.40
C LEU A 359 3.32 -1.81 10.20
N SER A 360 2.98 -2.44 9.07
CA SER A 360 1.62 -2.89 8.79
C SER A 360 1.25 -4.23 9.45
N GLY A 361 2.11 -4.78 10.28
CA GLY A 361 2.00 -6.12 10.83
C GLY A 361 2.83 -7.13 10.04
N ASN A 362 2.55 -8.41 10.23
CA ASN A 362 3.29 -9.48 9.56
C ASN A 362 2.94 -9.57 8.07
N VAL A 363 3.95 -9.70 7.23
CA VAL A 363 3.81 -9.86 5.78
C VAL A 363 4.23 -11.27 5.39
N SER A 364 3.33 -11.95 4.68
CA SER A 364 3.59 -13.28 4.10
C SER A 364 3.21 -13.28 2.62
N PHE A 365 4.02 -13.97 1.81
CA PHE A 365 3.75 -14.27 0.41
C PHE A 365 3.92 -15.77 0.17
N SER A 366 3.42 -16.25 -0.96
CA SER A 366 3.64 -17.61 -1.42
C SER A 366 3.85 -17.66 -2.94
N ALA A 367 4.21 -18.83 -3.47
CA ALA A 367 4.37 -19.00 -4.92
C ALA A 367 3.07 -18.79 -5.71
N SER A 368 1.92 -19.02 -5.08
CA SER A 368 0.59 -18.84 -5.66
C SER A 368 -0.08 -17.53 -5.27
N LEU A 369 0.39 -16.85 -4.22
CA LEU A 369 -0.22 -15.61 -3.71
C LEU A 369 0.87 -14.57 -3.44
N HIS A 370 0.99 -13.63 -4.38
CA HIS A 370 1.95 -12.52 -4.34
C HIS A 370 1.38 -11.25 -3.68
N THR A 371 0.29 -11.40 -2.95
CA THR A 371 -0.41 -10.34 -2.20
C THR A 371 -0.46 -10.78 -0.74
N VAL A 372 -0.35 -9.83 0.20
CA VAL A 372 -0.28 -10.14 1.64
C VAL A 372 -1.56 -10.85 2.11
N PHE A 373 -1.39 -11.89 2.89
CA PHE A 373 -2.47 -12.64 3.55
C PHE A 373 -2.14 -12.90 5.03
N HIS A 374 -3.15 -13.26 5.82
CA HIS A 374 -3.06 -13.47 7.27
C HIS A 374 -2.57 -12.27 8.08
N ARG A 375 -2.72 -11.04 7.54
CA ARG A 375 -2.52 -9.82 8.31
C ARG A 375 -3.81 -9.42 9.00
N ALA A 376 -3.72 -8.93 10.24
CA ALA A 376 -4.88 -8.46 10.97
C ALA A 376 -5.45 -7.17 10.37
N TYR A 377 -6.76 -7.18 10.10
CA TYR A 377 -7.53 -5.99 9.72
C TYR A 377 -8.04 -5.26 10.94
N ARG A 378 -8.17 -3.95 10.83
CA ARG A 378 -8.97 -3.11 11.70
C ARG A 378 -10.39 -3.08 11.16
N VAL A 379 -11.35 -3.46 11.96
CA VAL A 379 -12.76 -3.20 11.66
C VAL A 379 -13.08 -1.82 12.21
N ILE A 380 -13.58 -0.97 11.35
CA ILE A 380 -14.05 0.38 11.70
C ILE A 380 -15.57 0.40 11.58
N GLU A 381 -16.23 1.00 12.56
CA GLU A 381 -17.67 1.26 12.57
C GLU A 381 -17.89 2.76 12.33
N ILE A 382 -18.85 3.09 11.49
CA ILE A 382 -19.30 4.46 11.25
C ILE A 382 -20.71 4.60 11.81
N GLU A 383 -20.88 5.52 12.77
CA GLU A 383 -22.16 5.95 13.32
C GLU A 383 -22.25 7.46 13.24
N ASP A 384 -23.31 7.97 12.59
CA ASP A 384 -23.58 9.40 12.42
C ASP A 384 -22.41 10.20 11.84
N ASN A 385 -21.70 9.63 10.85
CA ASN A 385 -20.45 10.18 10.30
C ASN A 385 -19.31 10.28 11.33
N VAL A 386 -19.31 9.44 12.35
CA VAL A 386 -18.21 9.28 13.30
C VAL A 386 -17.66 7.88 13.17
N ALA A 387 -16.41 7.76 12.77
CA ALA A 387 -15.74 6.48 12.66
C ALA A 387 -14.94 6.15 13.92
N LYS A 388 -14.91 4.88 14.28
CA LYS A 388 -14.12 4.36 15.40
C LYS A 388 -13.64 2.94 15.14
N PHE A 389 -12.47 2.62 15.68
CA PHE A 389 -11.97 1.26 15.72
C PHE A 389 -12.84 0.38 16.62
N VAL A 390 -13.19 -0.81 16.13
CA VAL A 390 -14.01 -1.79 16.89
C VAL A 390 -13.19 -2.99 17.31
N LYS A 391 -12.45 -3.61 16.36
CA LYS A 391 -11.79 -4.90 16.61
C LYS A 391 -10.71 -5.19 15.59
N LEU A 392 -9.71 -5.97 16.01
CA LEU A 392 -8.81 -6.67 15.08
C LEU A 392 -9.45 -7.99 14.64
N VAL A 393 -9.40 -8.25 13.33
CA VAL A 393 -9.87 -9.50 12.73
C VAL A 393 -8.82 -10.03 11.76
N THR A 394 -8.51 -11.31 11.87
CA THR A 394 -7.67 -12.03 10.90
C THR A 394 -8.48 -13.19 10.37
N ALA A 395 -8.55 -13.36 9.06
CA ALA A 395 -9.20 -14.52 8.47
C ALA A 395 -8.50 -15.81 8.90
N SER A 396 -9.26 -16.85 9.19
CA SER A 396 -8.69 -18.17 9.52
C SER A 396 -7.97 -18.79 8.31
N SER A 397 -8.44 -18.47 7.09
CA SER A 397 -7.80 -18.78 5.82
C SER A 397 -8.37 -17.87 4.72
N PRO A 398 -7.63 -17.54 3.67
CA PRO A 398 -8.17 -16.92 2.48
C PRO A 398 -9.28 -17.80 1.87
N ALA A 399 -10.36 -17.20 1.40
CA ALA A 399 -11.45 -17.92 0.73
C ALA A 399 -11.01 -18.44 -0.64
N ASN A 400 -11.44 -19.65 -1.00
CA ASN A 400 -11.21 -20.17 -2.33
C ASN A 400 -12.21 -19.55 -3.31
N ILE A 401 -11.78 -18.57 -4.09
CA ILE A 401 -12.61 -17.89 -5.10
C ILE A 401 -12.47 -18.50 -6.52
N GLY A 402 -11.83 -19.68 -6.63
CA GLY A 402 -11.72 -20.44 -7.90
C GLY A 402 -10.73 -19.84 -8.89
N ARG A 403 -9.53 -19.51 -8.43
CA ARG A 403 -8.39 -19.04 -9.24
C ARG A 403 -7.17 -19.93 -9.05
#